data_3347344188040e87026b48a936f03111
#
_entry.id   3347344188040e87026b48a936f03111
#
_cell.length_a   1.000
_cell.length_b   1.000
_cell.length_c   1.000
_cell.angle_alpha   90.00
_cell.angle_beta   90.00
_cell.angle_gamma   90.00
#
_symmetry.space_group_name_H-M   'P 1'
#
loop_
_entity.id
_entity.type
_entity.pdbx_description
1 polymer ?
#
loop_
_entity_poly.entity_id
_entity_poly.type
_entity_poly.pdbx_seq_one_letter_code
_entity_poly.pdbx_strand_id
1 'polypeptide(L)'
;MEPMRIALLVLSTLPLCAQAQAPAQDVPPPRVRMLDQLSRMVNDYGNTARYAADDARVPPPAAGEERVVFMGDSITDGWGRGTDPTGHSLGVFFPGKPYINRGISGQVTPQMLLRFYQDVIALKPKVVIILAGTNDIAGNVGPMTMEATENYFLSMADMARANNIRIVLSSLTPVCDYIKLQTAQRPPEKILALNRWLQNYAEKNNFVYLDYFSATVDDKGMFRKELTYDGLHPNAAGYEVMGPLAERAIAKALAK
;
A
#
# COMPACT_ATOMS: atom_id res chain seq x y z
N MET A 1 -42.51 -74.52 -4.57
CA MET A 1 -42.57 -73.72 -3.31
C MET A 1 -41.16 -73.18 -3.09
N GLU A 2 -40.92 -71.93 -3.56
CA GLU A 2 -39.65 -71.26 -3.33
C GLU A 2 -39.75 -70.30 -2.13
N PRO A 3 -38.80 -70.18 -1.27
CA PRO A 3 -38.83 -69.25 -0.15
C PRO A 3 -38.42 -67.84 -0.56
N MET A 4 -39.31 -66.92 -0.25
CA MET A 4 -39.21 -65.48 -0.39
C MET A 4 -38.06 -64.91 0.49
N ARG A 5 -37.02 -64.36 -0.16
CA ARG A 5 -35.91 -63.66 0.54
C ARG A 5 -36.35 -62.22 0.87
N ILE A 6 -36.49 -61.92 2.14
CA ILE A 6 -36.74 -60.55 2.66
C ILE A 6 -35.37 -59.86 2.69
N ALA A 7 -35.22 -58.81 1.88
CA ALA A 7 -34.07 -57.94 1.93
C ALA A 7 -34.27 -56.86 3.00
N LEU A 8 -33.45 -56.88 4.04
CA LEU A 8 -33.44 -55.91 5.10
C LEU A 8 -32.67 -54.65 4.60
N LEU A 9 -33.38 -53.54 4.40
CA LEU A 9 -32.78 -52.24 4.05
C LEU A 9 -32.26 -51.59 5.35
N VAL A 10 -30.96 -51.56 5.53
CA VAL A 10 -30.32 -50.81 6.63
C VAL A 10 -30.17 -49.36 6.18
N LEU A 11 -31.02 -48.47 6.69
CA LEU A 11 -30.85 -47.03 6.56
C LEU A 11 -29.71 -46.59 7.50
N SER A 12 -28.53 -46.28 6.94
CA SER A 12 -27.45 -45.62 7.67
C SER A 12 -27.74 -44.13 7.79
N THR A 13 -28.15 -43.68 8.98
CA THR A 13 -28.23 -42.26 9.31
C THR A 13 -26.79 -41.72 9.52
N LEU A 14 -26.30 -40.95 8.59
CA LEU A 14 -25.08 -40.16 8.76
C LEU A 14 -25.36 -39.01 9.74
N PRO A 15 -24.51 -38.77 10.74
CA PRO A 15 -24.67 -37.62 11.62
C PRO A 15 -24.42 -36.34 10.83
N LEU A 16 -25.36 -35.42 10.83
CA LEU A 16 -25.25 -34.08 10.33
C LEU A 16 -24.22 -33.36 11.22
N CYS A 17 -22.96 -33.21 10.75
CA CYS A 17 -21.98 -32.36 11.40
C CYS A 17 -22.49 -30.91 11.35
N ALA A 18 -23.02 -30.43 12.46
CA ALA A 18 -23.28 -29.01 12.65
C ALA A 18 -21.94 -28.27 12.56
N GLN A 19 -21.72 -27.59 11.46
CA GLN A 19 -20.62 -26.62 11.37
C GLN A 19 -20.90 -25.50 12.38
N ALA A 20 -20.07 -25.46 13.43
CA ALA A 20 -20.08 -24.35 14.36
C ALA A 20 -19.72 -23.08 13.58
N GLN A 21 -20.67 -22.18 13.38
CA GLN A 21 -20.41 -20.84 12.85
C GLN A 21 -19.45 -20.14 13.83
N ALA A 22 -18.32 -19.67 13.30
CA ALA A 22 -17.43 -18.82 14.07
C ALA A 22 -18.23 -17.64 14.65
N PRO A 23 -17.99 -17.25 15.91
CA PRO A 23 -18.73 -16.14 16.51
C PRO A 23 -18.54 -14.89 15.64
N ALA A 24 -19.63 -14.22 15.30
CA ALA A 24 -19.60 -12.94 14.61
C ALA A 24 -18.70 -12.02 15.42
N GLN A 25 -17.64 -11.48 14.79
CA GLN A 25 -16.77 -10.51 15.45
C GLN A 25 -17.65 -9.33 15.85
N ASP A 26 -17.68 -9.04 17.14
CA ASP A 26 -18.46 -7.95 17.72
C ASP A 26 -17.85 -6.62 17.21
N VAL A 27 -18.44 -6.07 16.15
CA VAL A 27 -17.97 -4.82 15.55
C VAL A 27 -18.38 -3.67 16.49
N PRO A 28 -17.44 -2.97 17.14
CA PRO A 28 -17.77 -1.94 18.12
C PRO A 28 -18.66 -0.84 17.51
N PRO A 29 -19.56 -0.23 18.29
CA PRO A 29 -20.38 0.88 17.84
C PRO A 29 -19.57 1.99 17.17
N PRO A 30 -20.10 2.73 16.19
CA PRO A 30 -19.38 3.77 15.46
C PRO A 30 -18.67 4.79 16.35
N ARG A 31 -19.29 5.17 17.47
CA ARG A 31 -18.70 6.09 18.45
C ARG A 31 -17.47 5.50 19.14
N VAL A 32 -17.48 4.24 19.49
CA VAL A 32 -16.34 3.55 20.11
C VAL A 32 -15.19 3.46 19.11
N ARG A 33 -15.46 3.09 17.87
CA ARG A 33 -14.45 3.06 16.80
C ARG A 33 -13.81 4.42 16.56
N MET A 34 -14.62 5.49 16.59
CA MET A 34 -14.12 6.86 16.45
C MET A 34 -13.24 7.27 17.62
N LEU A 35 -13.61 6.94 18.85
CA LEU A 35 -12.80 7.23 20.06
C LEU A 35 -11.49 6.44 20.04
N ASP A 36 -11.52 5.16 19.63
CA ASP A 36 -10.32 4.34 19.48
C ASP A 36 -9.39 4.86 18.39
N GLN A 37 -9.97 5.37 17.29
CA GLN A 37 -9.18 5.99 16.22
C GLN A 37 -8.53 7.30 16.69
N LEU A 38 -9.27 8.16 17.38
CA LEU A 38 -8.74 9.40 17.97
C LEU A 38 -7.66 9.10 19.01
N SER A 39 -7.89 8.10 19.88
CA SER A 39 -6.91 7.67 20.88
C SER A 39 -5.62 7.19 20.23
N ARG A 40 -5.71 6.38 19.16
CA ARG A 40 -4.53 5.96 18.39
C ARG A 40 -3.81 7.15 17.76
N MET A 41 -4.54 8.08 17.15
CA MET A 41 -3.92 9.27 16.54
C MET A 41 -3.19 10.14 17.57
N VAL A 42 -3.66 10.19 18.81
CA VAL A 42 -3.01 10.97 19.89
C VAL A 42 -1.81 10.20 20.48
N ASN A 43 -1.93 8.90 20.67
CA ASN A 43 -0.92 8.09 21.38
C ASN A 43 0.13 7.48 20.44
N ASP A 44 -0.22 7.24 19.16
CA ASP A 44 0.67 6.69 18.13
C ASP A 44 0.31 7.31 16.76
N TYR A 45 0.60 8.61 16.60
CA TYR A 45 0.28 9.36 15.38
C TYR A 45 0.88 8.74 14.12
N GLY A 46 2.08 8.17 14.21
CA GLY A 46 2.76 7.46 13.12
C GLY A 46 2.19 6.07 12.84
N ASN A 47 1.31 5.54 13.71
CA ASN A 47 0.87 4.14 13.71
C ASN A 47 2.06 3.18 13.70
N THR A 48 3.04 3.46 14.56
CA THR A 48 4.31 2.71 14.67
C THR A 48 4.10 1.27 15.13
N ALA A 49 3.02 1.01 15.88
CA ALA A 49 2.65 -0.34 16.31
C ALA A 49 2.22 -1.26 15.15
N ARG A 50 1.83 -0.70 13.98
CA ARG A 50 1.22 -1.47 12.88
C ARG A 50 2.07 -2.62 12.39
N TYR A 51 3.37 -2.41 12.25
CA TYR A 51 4.32 -3.40 11.73
C TYR A 51 5.32 -3.91 12.76
N ALA A 52 5.26 -3.43 14.02
CA ALA A 52 6.26 -3.77 15.05
C ALA A 52 6.45 -5.28 15.24
N ALA A 53 5.36 -6.06 15.28
CA ALA A 53 5.43 -7.52 15.41
C ALA A 53 5.93 -8.21 14.14
N ASP A 54 5.64 -7.66 12.95
CA ASP A 54 6.12 -8.19 11.69
C ASP A 54 7.60 -7.87 11.51
N ASP A 55 8.02 -6.64 11.82
CA ASP A 55 9.41 -6.22 11.73
C ASP A 55 10.32 -7.03 12.66
N ALA A 56 9.85 -7.33 13.87
CA ALA A 56 10.59 -8.17 14.81
C ALA A 56 10.83 -9.61 14.29
N ARG A 57 10.05 -10.07 13.31
CA ARG A 57 10.21 -11.39 12.68
C ARG A 57 11.04 -11.37 11.39
N VAL A 58 11.33 -10.19 10.85
CA VAL A 58 12.17 -10.07 9.65
C VAL A 58 13.62 -10.38 10.02
N PRO A 59 14.23 -11.44 9.47
CA PRO A 59 15.63 -11.77 9.79
C PRO A 59 16.56 -10.70 9.19
N PRO A 60 17.79 -10.59 9.69
CA PRO A 60 18.82 -9.82 9.00
C PRO A 60 18.93 -10.24 7.53
N PRO A 61 19.23 -9.30 6.60
CA PRO A 61 19.38 -9.64 5.19
C PRO A 61 20.44 -10.73 4.99
N ALA A 62 20.13 -11.73 4.18
CA ALA A 62 21.11 -12.72 3.77
C ALA A 62 22.22 -12.09 2.91
N ALA A 63 23.38 -12.75 2.83
CA ALA A 63 24.47 -12.28 1.98
C ALA A 63 24.00 -12.21 0.52
N GLY A 64 24.12 -11.03 -0.09
CA GLY A 64 23.67 -10.77 -1.45
C GLY A 64 22.17 -10.49 -1.61
N GLU A 65 21.38 -10.57 -0.56
CA GLU A 65 19.94 -10.25 -0.63
C GLU A 65 19.69 -8.81 -1.10
N GLU A 66 18.85 -8.67 -2.11
CA GLU A 66 18.41 -7.38 -2.64
C GLU A 66 17.07 -6.98 -2.03
N ARG A 67 17.05 -6.85 -0.69
CA ARG A 67 15.85 -6.43 0.04
C ARG A 67 15.39 -5.05 -0.41
N VAL A 68 14.10 -4.93 -0.68
CA VAL A 68 13.44 -3.66 -1.02
C VAL A 68 12.29 -3.42 -0.06
N VAL A 69 12.16 -2.19 0.43
CA VAL A 69 10.98 -1.77 1.21
C VAL A 69 10.14 -0.81 0.37
N PHE A 70 8.85 -1.08 0.32
CA PHE A 70 7.85 -0.18 -0.26
C PHE A 70 7.18 0.58 0.88
N MET A 71 7.58 1.83 1.07
CA MET A 71 6.98 2.75 2.02
C MET A 71 5.87 3.53 1.32
N GLY A 72 4.67 3.57 1.92
CA GLY A 72 3.57 4.29 1.30
C GLY A 72 2.27 4.29 2.10
N ASP A 73 1.23 4.74 1.42
CA ASP A 73 -0.13 4.83 1.92
C ASP A 73 -1.03 3.64 1.50
N SER A 74 -2.33 3.88 1.29
CA SER A 74 -3.31 2.85 0.88
C SER A 74 -2.99 2.20 -0.47
N ILE A 75 -2.36 2.92 -1.39
CA ILE A 75 -1.97 2.38 -2.70
C ILE A 75 -0.89 1.33 -2.52
N THR A 76 0.06 1.54 -1.62
CA THR A 76 1.06 0.53 -1.27
C THR A 76 0.46 -0.56 -0.38
N ASP A 77 -0.31 -0.19 0.65
CA ASP A 77 -0.92 -1.13 1.61
C ASP A 77 -1.81 -2.16 0.92
N GLY A 78 -2.67 -1.72 -0.02
CA GLY A 78 -3.59 -2.58 -0.76
C GLY A 78 -2.92 -3.58 -1.70
N TRP A 79 -1.69 -3.32 -2.14
CA TRP A 79 -1.03 -4.14 -3.15
C TRP A 79 -0.77 -5.57 -2.67
N GLY A 80 -1.48 -6.53 -3.26
CA GLY A 80 -1.41 -7.95 -2.89
C GLY A 80 -2.04 -8.29 -1.55
N ARG A 81 -2.81 -7.36 -0.95
CA ARG A 81 -3.48 -7.58 0.34
C ARG A 81 -4.99 -7.46 0.19
N GLY A 82 -5.66 -8.59 0.31
CA GLY A 82 -7.12 -8.63 0.37
C GLY A 82 -7.81 -8.37 -0.96
N THR A 83 -9.00 -7.80 -0.84
CA THR A 83 -9.90 -7.50 -1.96
C THR A 83 -10.32 -6.04 -1.91
N ASP A 84 -10.78 -5.52 -3.05
CA ASP A 84 -11.49 -4.25 -3.11
C ASP A 84 -12.86 -4.36 -2.42
N PRO A 85 -13.61 -3.25 -2.23
CA PRO A 85 -14.94 -3.29 -1.61
C PRO A 85 -15.98 -4.13 -2.36
N THR A 86 -15.70 -4.54 -3.59
CA THR A 86 -16.57 -5.41 -4.41
C THR A 86 -16.17 -6.89 -4.36
N GLY A 87 -15.09 -7.20 -3.61
CA GLY A 87 -14.60 -8.56 -3.42
C GLY A 87 -13.55 -9.02 -4.45
N HIS A 88 -13.12 -8.16 -5.38
CA HIS A 88 -12.09 -8.52 -6.34
C HIS A 88 -10.69 -8.38 -5.74
N SER A 89 -9.79 -9.32 -6.08
CA SER A 89 -8.39 -9.29 -5.64
C SER A 89 -7.69 -8.00 -6.05
N LEU A 90 -6.84 -7.49 -5.16
CA LEU A 90 -5.95 -6.35 -5.41
C LEU A 90 -4.58 -6.79 -5.98
N GLY A 91 -4.56 -7.88 -6.74
CA GLY A 91 -3.37 -8.40 -7.40
C GLY A 91 -2.44 -9.17 -6.47
N VAL A 92 -1.20 -9.34 -6.88
CA VAL A 92 -0.15 -10.05 -6.13
C VAL A 92 1.04 -9.13 -5.95
N PHE A 93 1.57 -9.06 -4.72
CA PHE A 93 2.75 -8.26 -4.41
C PHE A 93 4.02 -9.08 -4.62
N PHE A 94 4.72 -8.91 -5.72
CA PHE A 94 6.05 -9.42 -6.08
C PHE A 94 6.41 -10.82 -5.53
N PRO A 95 5.76 -11.90 -6.01
CA PRO A 95 5.97 -13.24 -5.47
C PRO A 95 7.43 -13.69 -5.66
N GLY A 96 8.00 -14.28 -4.59
CA GLY A 96 9.37 -14.80 -4.60
C GLY A 96 10.47 -13.72 -4.54
N LYS A 97 10.13 -12.44 -4.40
CA LYS A 97 11.09 -11.35 -4.24
C LYS A 97 11.27 -11.01 -2.75
N PRO A 98 12.45 -10.60 -2.32
CA PRO A 98 12.71 -10.14 -0.95
C PRO A 98 12.19 -8.70 -0.76
N TYR A 99 10.94 -8.44 -1.16
CA TYR A 99 10.31 -7.13 -1.09
C TYR A 99 9.31 -7.08 0.06
N ILE A 100 9.34 -6.00 0.81
CA ILE A 100 8.54 -5.82 2.02
C ILE A 100 7.58 -4.64 1.82
N ASN A 101 6.28 -4.93 1.92
CA ASN A 101 5.24 -3.90 1.88
C ASN A 101 5.09 -3.25 3.26
N ARG A 102 5.31 -1.95 3.33
CA ARG A 102 5.14 -1.09 4.51
C ARG A 102 4.19 0.09 4.21
N GLY A 103 3.15 -0.20 3.42
CA GLY A 103 2.03 0.72 3.22
C GLY A 103 1.10 0.75 4.43
N ILE A 104 0.56 1.92 4.75
CA ILE A 104 -0.52 2.08 5.73
C ILE A 104 -1.58 3.01 5.16
N SER A 105 -2.79 2.48 5.00
CA SER A 105 -3.91 3.20 4.41
C SER A 105 -4.20 4.53 5.12
N GLY A 106 -4.40 5.58 4.31
CA GLY A 106 -4.76 6.92 4.79
C GLY A 106 -3.60 7.78 5.29
N GLN A 107 -2.39 7.24 5.39
CA GLN A 107 -1.25 7.98 5.92
C GLN A 107 -0.80 9.12 5.02
N VAL A 108 -0.35 10.18 5.69
CA VAL A 108 0.32 11.35 5.15
C VAL A 108 1.84 11.27 5.40
N THR A 109 2.60 12.09 4.71
CA THR A 109 4.08 12.06 4.78
C THR A 109 4.67 12.23 6.18
N PRO A 110 4.17 13.11 7.09
CA PRO A 110 4.71 13.18 8.46
C PRO A 110 4.51 11.89 9.26
N GLN A 111 3.41 11.18 9.05
CA GLN A 111 3.18 9.87 9.70
C GLN A 111 4.17 8.81 9.20
N MET A 112 4.45 8.81 7.90
CA MET A 112 5.47 7.93 7.31
C MET A 112 6.86 8.23 7.85
N LEU A 113 7.23 9.51 8.02
CA LEU A 113 8.51 9.91 8.60
C LEU A 113 8.68 9.36 10.02
N LEU A 114 7.65 9.44 10.86
CA LEU A 114 7.73 8.95 12.25
C LEU A 114 8.05 7.46 12.37
N ARG A 115 7.59 6.64 11.42
CA ARG A 115 7.85 5.20 11.40
C ARG A 115 8.96 4.78 10.43
N PHE A 116 9.59 5.74 9.75
CA PHE A 116 10.58 5.45 8.71
C PHE A 116 11.79 4.70 9.24
N TYR A 117 12.22 5.01 10.47
CA TYR A 117 13.36 4.30 11.06
C TYR A 117 13.06 2.82 11.26
N GLN A 118 11.94 2.48 11.94
CA GLN A 118 11.63 1.09 12.26
C GLN A 118 11.18 0.29 11.03
N ASP A 119 10.33 0.86 10.18
CA ASP A 119 9.70 0.15 9.07
C ASP A 119 10.59 0.12 7.80
N VAL A 120 11.68 0.91 7.77
CA VAL A 120 12.61 0.95 6.63
C VAL A 120 14.05 0.74 7.10
N ILE A 121 14.60 1.66 7.90
CA ILE A 121 16.04 1.68 8.21
C ILE A 121 16.45 0.41 8.96
N ALA A 122 15.69 0.03 9.99
CA ALA A 122 15.97 -1.15 10.82
C ALA A 122 15.91 -2.48 10.04
N LEU A 123 15.13 -2.52 8.94
CA LEU A 123 15.04 -3.69 8.06
C LEU A 123 16.24 -3.83 7.10
N LYS A 124 17.11 -2.83 7.06
CA LYS A 124 18.34 -2.80 6.25
C LYS A 124 18.12 -3.14 4.77
N PRO A 125 17.17 -2.51 4.07
CA PRO A 125 16.99 -2.75 2.64
C PRO A 125 18.14 -2.17 1.83
N LYS A 126 18.35 -2.67 0.61
CA LYS A 126 19.21 -2.00 -0.38
C LYS A 126 18.52 -0.84 -1.07
N VAL A 127 17.19 -0.93 -1.21
CA VAL A 127 16.37 0.08 -1.89
C VAL A 127 15.12 0.36 -1.08
N VAL A 128 14.71 1.62 -1.00
CA VAL A 128 13.37 2.04 -0.57
C VAL A 128 12.64 2.72 -1.73
N ILE A 129 11.39 2.31 -1.97
CA ILE A 129 10.45 3.02 -2.84
C ILE A 129 9.53 3.82 -1.93
N ILE A 130 9.38 5.11 -2.18
CA ILE A 130 8.50 6.00 -1.43
C ILE A 130 7.38 6.48 -2.36
N LEU A 131 6.14 6.05 -2.07
CA LEU A 131 4.92 6.51 -2.72
C LEU A 131 4.05 7.20 -1.68
N ALA A 132 3.97 8.53 -1.72
CA ALA A 132 3.29 9.34 -0.71
C ALA A 132 2.82 10.67 -1.29
N GLY A 133 1.94 11.39 -0.56
CA GLY A 133 1.53 12.75 -0.88
C GLY A 133 0.09 12.89 -1.33
N THR A 134 -0.58 11.84 -1.80
CA THR A 134 -1.99 11.92 -2.23
C THR A 134 -2.93 12.27 -1.07
N ASN A 135 -2.62 11.80 0.14
CA ASN A 135 -3.38 12.08 1.35
C ASN A 135 -3.02 13.44 1.98
N ASP A 136 -1.80 13.90 1.76
CA ASP A 136 -1.35 15.26 2.10
C ASP A 136 -2.14 16.29 1.29
N ILE A 137 -2.25 16.08 -0.04
CA ILE A 137 -3.05 16.91 -0.93
C ILE A 137 -4.53 16.91 -0.53
N ALA A 138 -5.06 15.74 -0.13
CA ALA A 138 -6.45 15.60 0.31
C ALA A 138 -6.73 16.20 1.70
N GLY A 139 -5.68 16.51 2.48
CA GLY A 139 -5.82 17.04 3.83
C GLY A 139 -6.37 16.03 4.85
N ASN A 140 -6.02 14.75 4.73
CA ASN A 140 -6.55 13.67 5.58
C ASN A 140 -6.35 13.90 7.10
N VAL A 141 -5.32 14.65 7.48
CA VAL A 141 -5.03 15.00 8.89
C VAL A 141 -5.08 16.51 9.12
N GLY A 142 -5.69 17.26 8.22
CA GLY A 142 -5.76 18.71 8.20
C GLY A 142 -5.00 19.31 7.01
N PRO A 143 -5.12 20.64 6.81
CA PRO A 143 -4.45 21.34 5.72
C PRO A 143 -2.93 21.17 5.79
N MET A 144 -2.31 20.82 4.66
CA MET A 144 -0.86 20.71 4.53
C MET A 144 -0.40 21.51 3.30
N THR A 145 0.70 22.26 3.46
CA THR A 145 1.31 22.97 2.34
C THR A 145 2.15 22.02 1.49
N MET A 146 2.32 22.33 0.22
CA MET A 146 3.21 21.59 -0.67
C MET A 146 4.63 21.54 -0.10
N GLU A 147 5.16 22.67 0.34
CA GLU A 147 6.47 22.79 0.96
C GLU A 147 6.64 21.88 2.19
N ALA A 148 5.62 21.76 3.06
CA ALA A 148 5.67 20.84 4.18
C ALA A 148 5.77 19.39 3.72
N THR A 149 4.98 18.99 2.71
CA THR A 149 5.04 17.66 2.10
C THR A 149 6.43 17.38 1.52
N GLU A 150 6.99 18.34 0.77
CA GLU A 150 8.34 18.28 0.20
C GLU A 150 9.40 18.08 1.29
N ASN A 151 9.32 18.82 2.40
CA ASN A 151 10.26 18.71 3.52
C ASN A 151 10.23 17.33 4.20
N TYR A 152 9.08 16.65 4.25
CA TYR A 152 9.03 15.27 4.75
C TYR A 152 9.69 14.28 3.78
N PHE A 153 9.58 14.48 2.47
CA PHE A 153 10.34 13.69 1.49
C PHE A 153 11.84 13.91 1.64
N LEU A 154 12.29 15.17 1.81
CA LEU A 154 13.71 15.48 2.07
C LEU A 154 14.21 14.74 3.30
N SER A 155 13.47 14.78 4.40
CA SER A 155 13.84 14.13 5.66
C SER A 155 13.94 12.60 5.51
N MET A 156 12.98 11.95 4.88
CA MET A 156 13.02 10.49 4.62
C MET A 156 14.19 10.13 3.69
N ALA A 157 14.45 10.93 2.67
CA ALA A 157 15.57 10.72 1.75
C ALA A 157 16.92 10.88 2.46
N ASP A 158 17.08 11.88 3.31
CA ASP A 158 18.31 12.07 4.09
C ASP A 158 18.54 10.91 5.07
N MET A 159 17.50 10.42 5.74
CA MET A 159 17.58 9.23 6.59
C MET A 159 18.02 7.99 5.79
N ALA A 160 17.42 7.75 4.62
CA ALA A 160 17.78 6.62 3.78
C ALA A 160 19.24 6.71 3.31
N ARG A 161 19.64 7.88 2.83
CA ARG A 161 21.01 8.14 2.35
C ARG A 161 22.05 7.98 3.45
N ALA A 162 21.79 8.48 4.65
CA ALA A 162 22.67 8.31 5.82
C ALA A 162 22.86 6.83 6.22
N ASN A 163 21.96 5.95 5.81
CA ASN A 163 22.01 4.52 6.06
C ASN A 163 22.39 3.69 4.82
N ASN A 164 22.93 4.32 3.76
CA ASN A 164 23.35 3.68 2.51
C ASN A 164 22.20 2.94 1.79
N ILE A 165 20.97 3.41 1.94
CA ILE A 165 19.79 2.88 1.27
C ILE A 165 19.55 3.70 -0.01
N ARG A 166 19.47 3.04 -1.14
CA ARG A 166 19.16 3.66 -2.44
C ARG A 166 17.69 4.07 -2.48
N ILE A 167 17.40 5.20 -3.11
CA ILE A 167 16.09 5.82 -3.05
C ILE A 167 15.43 5.80 -4.42
N VAL A 168 14.19 5.33 -4.45
CA VAL A 168 13.28 5.46 -5.57
C VAL A 168 12.11 6.34 -5.12
N LEU A 169 11.95 7.50 -5.74
CA LEU A 169 10.81 8.39 -5.53
C LEU A 169 9.75 8.10 -6.59
N SER A 170 8.58 7.70 -6.15
CA SER A 170 7.47 7.41 -7.05
C SER A 170 6.61 8.64 -7.28
N SER A 171 6.19 8.85 -8.53
CA SER A 171 5.07 9.75 -8.79
C SER A 171 3.82 9.27 -8.06
N LEU A 172 2.94 10.20 -7.71
CA LEU A 172 1.55 9.89 -7.42
C LEU A 172 0.88 9.38 -8.70
N THR A 173 -0.07 8.47 -8.55
CA THR A 173 -1.01 8.13 -9.63
C THR A 173 -1.97 9.30 -9.89
N PRO A 174 -2.57 9.40 -11.08
CA PRO A 174 -3.69 10.32 -11.28
C PRO A 174 -4.89 9.89 -10.42
N VAL A 175 -5.92 10.74 -10.37
CA VAL A 175 -7.24 10.41 -9.83
C VAL A 175 -8.30 10.63 -10.89
N CYS A 176 -9.50 10.07 -10.72
CA CYS A 176 -10.62 10.33 -11.62
C CYS A 176 -11.95 10.37 -10.89
N ASP A 177 -12.94 11.01 -11.53
CA ASP A 177 -14.32 11.12 -11.03
C ASP A 177 -15.28 10.15 -11.74
N TYR A 178 -14.75 9.19 -12.53
CA TYR A 178 -15.57 8.25 -13.31
C TYR A 178 -16.36 7.25 -12.46
N ILE A 179 -15.92 7.02 -11.21
CA ILE A 179 -16.52 6.06 -10.31
C ILE A 179 -16.97 6.77 -9.03
N LYS A 180 -16.04 7.49 -8.38
CA LYS A 180 -16.29 8.30 -7.20
C LYS A 180 -15.53 9.62 -7.33
N LEU A 181 -16.13 10.72 -6.85
CA LEU A 181 -15.49 12.04 -6.89
C LEU A 181 -14.19 12.04 -6.07
N GLN A 182 -13.08 12.34 -6.74
CA GLN A 182 -11.74 12.40 -6.16
C GLN A 182 -11.07 13.75 -6.39
N THR A 183 -11.32 14.38 -7.57
CA THR A 183 -10.61 15.60 -7.99
C THR A 183 -10.88 16.79 -7.07
N ALA A 184 -12.04 16.85 -6.44
CA ALA A 184 -12.35 17.91 -5.47
C ALA A 184 -11.40 17.93 -4.25
N GLN A 185 -10.96 16.74 -3.81
CA GLN A 185 -10.01 16.61 -2.69
C GLN A 185 -8.56 16.51 -3.17
N ARG A 186 -8.35 16.04 -4.39
CA ARG A 186 -7.04 15.81 -5.00
C ARG A 186 -6.96 16.48 -6.37
N PRO A 187 -6.90 17.82 -6.41
CA PRO A 187 -6.85 18.55 -7.67
C PRO A 187 -5.69 18.07 -8.56
N PRO A 188 -5.93 17.73 -9.83
CA PRO A 188 -4.90 17.21 -10.74
C PRO A 188 -3.67 18.10 -10.84
N GLU A 189 -3.85 19.42 -10.80
CA GLU A 189 -2.74 20.38 -10.85
C GLU A 189 -1.82 20.26 -9.64
N LYS A 190 -2.32 19.91 -8.43
CA LYS A 190 -1.49 19.67 -7.26
C LYS A 190 -0.72 18.36 -7.36
N ILE A 191 -1.36 17.31 -7.90
CA ILE A 191 -0.71 16.03 -8.19
C ILE A 191 0.45 16.25 -9.16
N LEU A 192 0.19 16.94 -10.27
CA LEU A 192 1.21 17.25 -11.27
C LEU A 192 2.34 18.14 -10.70
N ALA A 193 2.00 19.09 -9.82
CA ALA A 193 3.01 19.93 -9.17
C ALA A 193 3.96 19.10 -8.30
N LEU A 194 3.41 18.22 -7.45
CA LEU A 194 4.22 17.35 -6.60
C LEU A 194 5.03 16.35 -7.43
N ASN A 195 4.45 15.76 -8.47
CA ASN A 195 5.16 14.84 -9.36
C ASN A 195 6.36 15.51 -10.06
N ARG A 196 6.20 16.75 -10.55
CA ARG A 196 7.31 17.53 -11.12
C ARG A 196 8.40 17.80 -10.09
N TRP A 197 8.02 18.15 -8.87
CA TRP A 197 8.97 18.38 -7.80
C TRP A 197 9.75 17.09 -7.47
N LEU A 198 9.06 15.95 -7.30
CA LEU A 198 9.66 14.63 -7.04
C LEU A 198 10.65 14.23 -8.13
N GLN A 199 10.27 14.44 -9.40
CA GLN A 199 11.15 14.16 -10.55
C GLN A 199 12.41 15.02 -10.49
N ASN A 200 12.26 16.33 -10.37
CA ASN A 200 13.38 17.27 -10.29
C ASN A 200 14.30 16.96 -9.09
N TYR A 201 13.71 16.64 -7.95
CA TYR A 201 14.46 16.29 -6.75
C TYR A 201 15.23 14.96 -6.93
N ALA A 202 14.63 13.96 -7.54
CA ALA A 202 15.29 12.70 -7.85
C ALA A 202 16.46 12.91 -8.82
N GLU A 203 16.26 13.65 -9.89
CA GLU A 203 17.31 13.97 -10.88
C GLU A 203 18.48 14.72 -10.25
N LYS A 204 18.19 15.78 -9.47
CA LYS A 204 19.22 16.60 -8.81
C LYS A 204 20.06 15.82 -7.80
N ASN A 205 19.50 14.79 -7.16
CA ASN A 205 20.17 14.01 -6.12
C ASN A 205 20.65 12.63 -6.60
N ASN A 206 20.57 12.36 -7.91
CA ASN A 206 20.91 11.06 -8.50
C ASN A 206 20.10 9.89 -7.93
N PHE A 207 18.86 10.13 -7.49
CA PHE A 207 17.89 9.10 -7.13
C PHE A 207 17.21 8.55 -8.39
N VAL A 208 16.39 7.53 -8.22
CA VAL A 208 15.55 7.02 -9.31
C VAL A 208 14.15 7.61 -9.18
N TYR A 209 13.65 8.21 -10.25
CA TYR A 209 12.23 8.57 -10.35
C TYR A 209 11.46 7.41 -10.98
N LEU A 210 10.36 7.01 -10.35
CA LEU A 210 9.46 5.95 -10.79
C LEU A 210 8.14 6.59 -11.23
N ASP A 211 7.91 6.61 -12.53
CA ASP A 211 6.74 7.25 -13.13
C ASP A 211 5.57 6.27 -13.25
N TYR A 212 4.72 6.22 -12.25
CA TYR A 212 3.42 5.54 -12.33
C TYR A 212 2.36 6.39 -13.01
N PHE A 213 2.48 7.74 -12.90
CA PHE A 213 1.48 8.66 -13.45
C PHE A 213 1.29 8.45 -14.94
N SER A 214 2.36 8.55 -15.72
CA SER A 214 2.29 8.45 -17.18
C SER A 214 1.78 7.11 -17.69
N ALA A 215 1.96 6.03 -16.93
CA ALA A 215 1.48 4.71 -17.30
C ALA A 215 -0.01 4.46 -16.97
N THR A 216 -0.60 5.31 -16.12
CA THR A 216 -1.95 5.10 -15.59
C THR A 216 -2.92 6.23 -15.92
N VAL A 217 -2.44 7.32 -16.53
CA VAL A 217 -3.24 8.46 -16.95
C VAL A 217 -3.92 8.21 -18.30
N ASP A 218 -5.13 8.73 -18.49
CA ASP A 218 -5.83 8.76 -19.77
C ASP A 218 -5.54 10.07 -20.55
N ASP A 219 -6.16 10.21 -21.72
CA ASP A 219 -6.05 11.38 -22.60
C ASP A 219 -6.65 12.67 -22.01
N LYS A 220 -7.44 12.55 -20.94
CA LYS A 220 -8.05 13.69 -20.22
C LYS A 220 -7.27 14.06 -18.95
N GLY A 221 -6.13 13.41 -18.70
CA GLY A 221 -5.33 13.63 -17.48
C GLY A 221 -5.88 12.94 -16.23
N MET A 222 -6.81 12.01 -16.38
CA MET A 222 -7.48 11.29 -15.31
C MET A 222 -6.95 9.86 -15.17
N PHE A 223 -7.17 9.25 -14.00
CA PHE A 223 -6.86 7.83 -13.83
C PHE A 223 -7.69 6.99 -14.81
N ARG A 224 -7.04 6.15 -15.58
CA ARG A 224 -7.71 5.22 -16.50
C ARG A 224 -8.70 4.38 -15.73
N LYS A 225 -9.98 4.43 -16.16
CA LYS A 225 -11.11 3.84 -15.44
C LYS A 225 -10.93 2.34 -15.18
N GLU A 226 -10.35 1.62 -16.14
CA GLU A 226 -10.12 0.17 -16.06
C GLU A 226 -8.99 -0.22 -15.09
N LEU A 227 -8.19 0.73 -14.63
CA LEU A 227 -7.06 0.48 -13.72
C LEU A 227 -7.36 0.81 -12.25
N THR A 228 -8.57 1.29 -11.94
CA THR A 228 -8.95 1.70 -10.60
C THR A 228 -10.33 1.15 -10.24
N TYR A 229 -10.59 0.93 -8.94
CA TYR A 229 -11.92 0.49 -8.48
C TYR A 229 -12.76 1.62 -7.90
N ASP A 230 -12.17 2.77 -7.56
CA ASP A 230 -12.89 3.90 -6.95
C ASP A 230 -12.45 5.29 -7.44
N GLY A 231 -11.56 5.33 -8.44
CA GLY A 231 -11.01 6.57 -8.99
C GLY A 231 -9.73 7.08 -8.30
N LEU A 232 -9.26 6.39 -7.26
CA LEU A 232 -8.03 6.70 -6.51
C LEU A 232 -7.11 5.48 -6.42
N HIS A 233 -7.67 4.35 -6.01
CA HIS A 233 -6.88 3.15 -5.72
C HIS A 233 -6.82 2.24 -6.95
N PRO A 234 -5.64 1.71 -7.28
CA PRO A 234 -5.49 0.71 -8.34
C PRO A 234 -6.29 -0.56 -8.02
N ASN A 235 -6.92 -1.15 -9.03
CA ASN A 235 -7.38 -2.53 -9.00
C ASN A 235 -6.25 -3.49 -9.43
N ALA A 236 -6.54 -4.79 -9.59
CA ALA A 236 -5.55 -5.77 -10.02
C ALA A 236 -4.83 -5.36 -11.32
N ALA A 237 -5.58 -4.90 -12.33
CA ALA A 237 -5.01 -4.44 -13.60
C ALA A 237 -4.11 -3.20 -13.43
N GLY A 238 -4.48 -2.29 -12.51
CA GLY A 238 -3.64 -1.16 -12.16
C GLY A 238 -2.30 -1.60 -11.56
N TYR A 239 -2.31 -2.54 -10.63
CA TYR A 239 -1.08 -3.09 -10.06
C TYR A 239 -0.26 -3.91 -11.07
N GLU A 240 -0.89 -4.61 -12.03
CA GLU A 240 -0.20 -5.27 -13.14
C GLU A 240 0.56 -4.28 -14.03
N VAL A 241 0.05 -3.07 -14.23
CA VAL A 241 0.76 -1.99 -14.91
C VAL A 241 1.91 -1.45 -14.07
N MET A 242 1.69 -1.27 -12.76
CA MET A 242 2.67 -0.67 -11.83
C MET A 242 3.86 -1.60 -11.53
N GLY A 243 3.63 -2.90 -11.43
CA GLY A 243 4.65 -3.88 -11.04
C GLY A 243 5.92 -3.86 -11.88
N PRO A 244 5.85 -4.01 -13.21
CA PRO A 244 7.03 -3.96 -14.07
C PRO A 244 7.78 -2.62 -14.04
N LEU A 245 7.05 -1.51 -13.78
CA LEU A 245 7.69 -0.19 -13.61
C LEU A 245 8.52 -0.15 -12.34
N ALA A 246 7.98 -0.66 -11.23
CA ALA A 246 8.70 -0.76 -9.97
C ALA A 246 9.96 -1.63 -10.12
N GLU A 247 9.85 -2.80 -10.75
CA GLU A 247 11.01 -3.68 -10.95
C GLU A 247 12.12 -3.01 -11.78
N ARG A 248 11.76 -2.29 -12.85
CA ARG A 248 12.76 -1.52 -13.62
C ARG A 248 13.41 -0.41 -12.79
N ALA A 249 12.65 0.28 -11.96
CA ALA A 249 13.18 1.32 -11.09
C ALA A 249 14.12 0.74 -10.00
N ILE A 250 13.75 -0.42 -9.41
CA ILE A 250 14.59 -1.15 -8.47
C ILE A 250 15.91 -1.57 -9.13
N ALA A 251 15.85 -2.20 -10.30
CA ALA A 251 17.05 -2.62 -11.03
C ALA A 251 17.97 -1.42 -11.33
N LYS A 252 17.39 -0.27 -11.77
CA LYS A 252 18.14 0.97 -11.99
C LYS A 252 18.76 1.50 -10.70
N ALA A 253 18.07 1.40 -9.57
CA ALA A 253 18.59 1.81 -8.27
C ALA A 253 19.73 0.90 -7.80
N LEU A 254 19.60 -0.42 -7.98
CA LEU A 254 20.63 -1.39 -7.60
C LEU A 254 21.91 -1.28 -8.44
N ALA A 255 21.82 -0.79 -9.68
CA ALA A 255 22.96 -0.58 -10.57
C ALA A 255 23.77 0.70 -10.27
N LYS A 256 23.28 1.59 -9.41
CA LYS A 256 23.96 2.80 -8.94
C LYS A 256 24.81 2.49 -7.70
#